data_c7f1a0ffd4886ec4dc5501ebbf31b9c9
#
_entry.id   c7f1a0ffd4886ec4dc5501ebbf31b9c9
#
_cell.length_a   1.000
_cell.length_b   1.000
_cell.length_c   1.000
_cell.angle_alpha   90.00
_cell.angle_beta   90.00
_cell.angle_gamma   90.00
#
_symmetry.space_group_name_H-M   'P 1'
#
loop_
_entity.id
_entity.type
_entity.pdbx_description
1 polymer ?
#
loop_
_entity_poly.entity_id
_entity_poly.type
_entity_poly.pdbx_seq_one_letter_code
_entity_poly.pdbx_strand_id
1 'polypeptide(L)'
;MKFETSENLPRYFKTIQKNAPLTIGEEKQLVVAIQEGDAKAVEKLVSANLKFVVKLANRHIGQGVPIDDLIQEGNMGLLEAALNFKPRDGQRFINYAQLWIRKKLNESVAKTGRIVRLPHNQEYAIYKAKMKGEDIEIPRKVDIDAPIGDEG
;
A
#
# COMPACT_ATOMS: atom_id res chain seq x y z
N MET A 1 -4.57 -21.50 5.03
CA MET A 1 -4.61 -20.60 3.88
C MET A 1 -3.18 -20.15 3.58
N LYS A 2 -2.59 -20.69 2.53
CA LYS A 2 -1.26 -20.27 2.12
C LYS A 2 -1.37 -18.85 1.58
N PHE A 3 -0.64 -17.92 2.16
CA PHE A 3 -0.51 -16.57 1.64
C PHE A 3 0.33 -16.62 0.36
N GLU A 4 -0.29 -16.84 -0.77
CA GLU A 4 0.35 -16.80 -2.09
C GLU A 4 0.81 -15.40 -2.51
N THR A 5 0.47 -14.42 -1.71
CA THR A 5 0.69 -13.01 -1.98
C THR A 5 2.15 -12.59 -1.88
N SER A 6 2.95 -13.22 -1.01
CA SER A 6 4.34 -12.79 -0.78
C SER A 6 5.30 -13.12 -1.94
N GLU A 7 5.03 -14.14 -2.74
CA GLU A 7 5.86 -14.52 -3.88
C GLU A 7 5.66 -13.60 -5.09
N ASN A 8 4.50 -12.98 -5.20
CA ASN A 8 4.16 -12.09 -6.31
C ASN A 8 4.63 -10.64 -6.09
N LEU A 9 5.01 -10.30 -4.87
CA LEU A 9 5.40 -8.94 -4.50
C LEU A 9 6.59 -8.41 -5.31
N PRO A 10 7.70 -9.13 -5.49
CA PRO A 10 8.82 -8.67 -6.31
C PRO A 10 8.44 -8.45 -7.78
N ARG A 11 7.57 -9.29 -8.34
CA ARG A 11 7.02 -9.12 -9.68
C ARG A 11 6.20 -7.85 -9.79
N TYR A 12 5.33 -7.62 -8.81
CA TYR A 12 4.52 -6.42 -8.73
C TYR A 12 5.36 -5.15 -8.74
N PHE A 13 6.38 -5.08 -7.89
CA PHE A 13 7.29 -3.92 -7.85
C PHE A 13 8.02 -3.71 -9.18
N LYS A 14 8.48 -4.77 -9.79
CA LYS A 14 9.13 -4.71 -11.10
C LYS A 14 8.19 -4.19 -12.19
N THR A 15 6.92 -4.56 -12.10
CA THR A 15 5.89 -4.10 -13.03
C THR A 15 5.58 -2.62 -12.84
N ILE A 16 5.37 -2.18 -11.61
CA ILE A 16 5.04 -0.77 -11.34
C ILE A 16 6.21 0.18 -11.60
N GLN A 17 7.44 -0.28 -11.50
CA GLN A 17 8.63 0.52 -11.83
C GLN A 17 8.67 0.94 -13.30
N LYS A 18 8.04 0.18 -14.18
CA LYS A 18 7.97 0.49 -15.62
C LYS A 18 6.98 1.61 -15.95
N ASN A 19 6.08 1.91 -15.03
CA ASN A 19 5.08 2.94 -15.26
C ASN A 19 5.72 4.33 -15.17
N ALA A 20 5.65 5.08 -16.26
CA ALA A 20 6.16 6.45 -16.30
C ALA A 20 5.26 7.40 -15.50
N PRO A 21 5.82 8.40 -14.80
CA PRO A 21 5.03 9.44 -14.17
C PRO A 21 4.29 10.27 -15.22
N LEU A 22 3.07 10.71 -14.88
CA LEU A 22 2.27 11.56 -15.74
C LEU A 22 2.67 13.03 -15.61
N THR A 23 2.66 13.73 -16.75
CA THR A 23 2.75 15.19 -16.76
C THR A 23 1.42 15.81 -16.29
N ILE A 24 1.46 17.09 -15.90
CA ILE A 24 0.26 17.83 -15.50
C ILE A 24 -0.79 17.86 -16.60
N GLY A 25 -0.37 18.01 -17.85
CA GLY A 25 -1.27 18.00 -19.01
C GLY A 25 -1.94 16.64 -19.26
N GLU A 26 -1.18 15.56 -19.18
CA GLU A 26 -1.70 14.19 -19.31
C GLU A 26 -2.68 13.85 -18.19
N GLU A 27 -2.37 14.24 -16.96
CA GLU A 27 -3.24 14.04 -15.82
C GLU A 27 -4.59 14.75 -15.99
N LYS A 28 -4.59 16.00 -16.46
CA LYS A 28 -5.82 16.74 -16.76
C LYS A 28 -6.66 16.08 -17.84
N GLN A 29 -6.03 15.61 -18.91
CA GLN A 29 -6.72 14.89 -19.98
C GLN A 29 -7.38 13.59 -19.47
N LEU A 30 -6.66 12.85 -18.65
CA LEU A 30 -7.21 11.62 -18.05
C LEU A 30 -8.39 11.90 -17.11
N VAL A 31 -8.30 12.95 -16.32
CA VAL A 31 -9.39 13.34 -15.42
C VAL A 31 -10.65 13.72 -16.18
N VAL A 32 -10.52 14.45 -17.28
CA VAL A 32 -11.66 14.76 -18.16
C VAL A 32 -12.27 13.49 -18.73
N ALA A 33 -11.45 12.57 -19.25
CA ALA A 33 -11.91 11.30 -19.79
C ALA A 33 -12.61 10.44 -18.73
N ILE A 34 -12.15 10.44 -17.49
CA ILE A 34 -12.78 9.74 -16.35
C ILE A 34 -14.17 10.32 -16.08
N GLN A 35 -14.33 11.63 -16.13
CA GLN A 35 -15.63 12.28 -15.96
C GLN A 35 -16.61 11.92 -17.06
N GLU A 36 -16.11 11.61 -18.25
CA GLU A 36 -16.91 11.13 -19.39
C GLU A 36 -17.21 9.62 -19.32
N GLY A 37 -16.69 8.91 -18.32
CA GLY A 37 -16.94 7.50 -18.09
C GLY A 37 -15.93 6.53 -18.73
N ASP A 38 -14.74 7.01 -19.09
CA ASP A 38 -13.69 6.15 -19.69
C ASP A 38 -12.97 5.32 -18.60
N ALA A 39 -13.24 4.02 -18.58
CA ALA A 39 -12.60 3.08 -17.65
C ALA A 39 -11.08 2.92 -17.89
N LYS A 40 -10.63 3.03 -19.14
CA LYS A 40 -9.19 2.96 -19.47
C LYS A 40 -8.42 4.16 -18.93
N ALA A 41 -9.05 5.32 -18.89
CA ALA A 41 -8.46 6.51 -18.28
C ALA A 41 -8.27 6.34 -16.78
N VAL A 42 -9.21 5.71 -16.08
CA VAL A 42 -9.08 5.36 -14.65
C VAL A 42 -7.89 4.43 -14.45
N GLU A 43 -7.80 3.36 -15.23
CA GLU A 43 -6.71 2.40 -15.14
C GLU A 43 -5.34 3.06 -15.36
N LYS A 44 -5.22 3.92 -16.35
CA LYS A 44 -4.00 4.64 -16.66
C LYS A 44 -3.58 5.60 -15.54
N LEU A 45 -4.53 6.34 -14.99
CA LEU A 45 -4.27 7.26 -13.86
C LEU A 45 -3.83 6.50 -12.60
N VAL A 46 -4.50 5.41 -12.27
CA VAL A 46 -4.16 4.54 -11.14
C VAL A 46 -2.78 3.93 -11.33
N SER A 47 -2.51 3.33 -12.49
CA SER A 47 -1.25 2.66 -12.79
C SER A 47 -0.04 3.58 -12.64
N ALA A 48 -0.17 4.83 -13.06
CA ALA A 48 0.90 5.82 -12.95
C ALA A 48 1.25 6.21 -11.50
N ASN A 49 0.33 5.99 -10.57
CA ASN A 49 0.46 6.39 -9.16
C ASN A 49 0.67 5.21 -8.17
N LEU A 50 0.80 3.98 -8.67
CA LEU A 50 0.97 2.80 -7.82
C LEU A 50 2.24 2.84 -6.96
N LYS A 51 3.32 3.43 -7.46
CA LYS A 51 4.56 3.61 -6.69
C LYS A 51 4.35 4.43 -5.43
N PHE A 52 3.49 5.42 -5.51
CA PHE A 52 3.18 6.28 -4.36
C PHE A 52 2.41 5.52 -3.28
N VAL A 53 1.51 4.63 -3.67
CA VAL A 53 0.79 3.75 -2.73
C VAL A 53 1.78 2.89 -1.95
N VAL A 54 2.76 2.29 -2.62
CA VAL A 54 3.81 1.50 -1.96
C VAL A 54 4.60 2.36 -0.97
N LYS A 55 4.96 3.56 -1.35
CA LYS A 55 5.67 4.51 -0.48
C LYS A 55 4.87 4.82 0.80
N LEU A 56 3.58 5.04 0.69
CA LEU A 56 2.72 5.29 1.85
C LEU A 56 2.50 4.02 2.67
N ALA A 57 2.30 2.87 2.03
CA ALA A 57 2.14 1.60 2.71
C ALA A 57 3.37 1.24 3.55
N ASN A 58 4.56 1.54 3.08
CA ASN A 58 5.81 1.31 3.82
C ASN A 58 5.85 2.02 5.17
N ARG A 59 5.17 3.15 5.31
CA ARG A 59 5.10 3.90 6.59
C ARG A 59 4.26 3.18 7.65
N HIS A 60 3.43 2.23 7.25
CA HIS A 60 2.55 1.45 8.11
C HIS A 60 3.09 0.04 8.40
N ILE A 61 4.31 -0.28 7.95
CA ILE A 61 4.99 -1.52 8.28
C ILE A 61 5.21 -1.58 9.79
N GLY A 62 4.97 -2.71 10.40
CA GLY A 62 5.13 -2.90 11.84
C GLY A 62 3.85 -2.71 12.67
N GLN A 63 2.75 -2.35 12.03
CA GLN A 63 1.49 -2.08 12.71
C GLN A 63 0.52 -3.28 12.71
N GLY A 64 1.03 -4.45 12.36
CA GLY A 64 0.27 -5.71 12.44
C GLY A 64 -0.46 -6.13 11.17
N VAL A 65 -0.39 -5.34 10.12
CA VAL A 65 -0.96 -5.65 8.81
C VAL A 65 0.15 -6.03 7.85
N PRO A 66 0.05 -7.16 7.12
CA PRO A 66 1.02 -7.52 6.09
C PRO A 66 1.13 -6.43 5.01
N ILE A 67 2.32 -6.23 4.47
CA ILE A 67 2.56 -5.20 3.43
C ILE A 67 1.70 -5.42 2.19
N ASP A 68 1.42 -6.66 1.84
CA ASP A 68 0.58 -7.00 0.70
C ASP A 68 -0.85 -6.46 0.87
N ASP A 69 -1.40 -6.65 2.07
CA ASP A 69 -2.73 -6.14 2.42
C ASP A 69 -2.75 -4.62 2.48
N LEU A 70 -1.70 -4.00 3.00
CA LEU A 70 -1.57 -2.54 3.00
C LEU A 70 -1.54 -1.97 1.58
N ILE A 71 -0.80 -2.60 0.68
CA ILE A 71 -0.74 -2.17 -0.73
C ILE A 71 -2.12 -2.32 -1.39
N GLN A 72 -2.83 -3.43 -1.17
CA GLN A 72 -4.16 -3.64 -1.71
C GLN A 72 -5.15 -2.59 -1.20
N GLU A 73 -5.17 -2.34 0.10
CA GLU A 73 -6.03 -1.31 0.69
C GLU A 73 -5.69 0.08 0.17
N GLY A 74 -4.41 0.40 0.05
CA GLY A 74 -3.95 1.65 -0.54
C GLY A 74 -4.35 1.81 -2.00
N ASN A 75 -4.28 0.73 -2.79
CA ASN A 75 -4.71 0.73 -4.18
C ASN A 75 -6.23 0.95 -4.31
N MET A 76 -7.03 0.38 -3.41
CA MET A 76 -8.48 0.67 -3.35
C MET A 76 -8.74 2.14 -3.05
N GLY A 77 -8.02 2.73 -2.11
CA GLY A 77 -8.10 4.16 -1.83
C GLY A 77 -7.71 5.02 -3.03
N LEU A 78 -6.68 4.63 -3.76
CA LEU A 78 -6.27 5.30 -4.99
C LEU A 78 -7.35 5.23 -6.08
N LEU A 79 -7.99 4.07 -6.25
CA LEU A 79 -9.08 3.88 -7.19
C LEU A 79 -10.30 4.77 -6.84
N GLU A 80 -10.70 4.78 -5.58
CA GLU A 80 -11.79 5.65 -5.11
C GLU A 80 -11.46 7.13 -5.33
N ALA A 81 -10.22 7.53 -5.08
CA ALA A 81 -9.77 8.88 -5.36
C ALA A 81 -9.86 9.23 -6.85
N ALA A 82 -9.47 8.32 -7.74
CA ALA A 82 -9.54 8.52 -9.19
C ALA A 82 -11.00 8.72 -9.66
N LEU A 83 -11.93 7.98 -9.09
CA LEU A 83 -13.35 8.08 -9.44
C LEU A 83 -14.02 9.35 -8.90
N ASN A 84 -13.54 9.90 -7.78
CA ASN A 84 -14.15 11.04 -7.12
C ASN A 84 -13.37 12.35 -7.29
N PHE A 85 -12.23 12.32 -7.97
CA PHE A 85 -11.40 13.50 -8.14
C PHE A 85 -12.07 14.56 -9.03
N LYS A 86 -12.24 15.73 -8.46
CA LYS A 86 -12.70 16.92 -9.17
C LYS A 86 -11.57 17.94 -9.12
N PRO A 87 -10.90 18.19 -10.25
CA PRO A 87 -9.73 19.06 -10.26
C PRO A 87 -10.12 20.49 -9.90
N ARG A 88 -9.38 21.07 -8.98
CA ARG A 88 -9.35 22.51 -8.74
C ARG A 88 -8.06 23.09 -9.32
N ASP A 89 -8.03 24.37 -9.59
CA ASP A 89 -6.88 25.04 -10.18
C ASP A 89 -5.60 24.77 -9.38
N GLY A 90 -4.58 24.24 -10.08
CA GLY A 90 -3.27 23.93 -9.51
C GLY A 90 -3.20 22.67 -8.64
N GLN A 91 -4.29 21.94 -8.42
CA GLN A 91 -4.28 20.73 -7.62
C GLN A 91 -3.84 19.51 -8.43
N ARG A 92 -2.78 18.84 -7.96
CA ARG A 92 -2.36 17.55 -8.49
C ARG A 92 -3.23 16.43 -7.91
N PHE A 93 -3.51 15.41 -8.75
CA PHE A 93 -4.26 14.22 -8.34
C PHE A 93 -3.63 13.53 -7.12
N ILE A 94 -2.31 13.40 -7.09
CA ILE A 94 -1.61 12.72 -6.00
C ILE A 94 -1.85 13.36 -4.63
N ASN A 95 -1.97 14.67 -4.56
CA ASN A 95 -2.24 15.38 -3.30
C ASN A 95 -3.65 15.07 -2.76
N TYR A 96 -4.61 14.92 -3.64
CA TYR A 96 -5.97 14.48 -3.29
C TYR A 96 -6.02 13.00 -2.94
N ALA A 97 -5.40 12.16 -3.77
CA ALA A 97 -5.36 10.72 -3.58
C ALA A 97 -4.68 10.30 -2.28
N GLN A 98 -3.68 11.05 -1.84
CA GLN A 98 -2.97 10.82 -0.60
C GLN A 98 -3.91 10.73 0.62
N LEU A 99 -4.94 11.54 0.68
CA LEU A 99 -5.93 11.53 1.77
C LEU A 99 -6.73 10.23 1.77
N TRP A 100 -7.17 9.78 0.61
CA TRP A 100 -7.91 8.54 0.44
C TRP A 100 -7.07 7.31 0.77
N ILE A 101 -5.83 7.28 0.31
CA ILE A 101 -4.89 6.20 0.57
C ILE A 101 -4.61 6.09 2.08
N ARG A 102 -4.28 7.20 2.72
CA ARG A 102 -4.04 7.23 4.17
C ARG A 102 -5.25 6.78 4.98
N LYS A 103 -6.43 7.21 4.59
CA LYS A 103 -7.67 6.78 5.23
C LYS A 103 -7.83 5.27 5.18
N LYS A 104 -7.65 4.66 4.01
CA LYS A 104 -7.72 3.20 3.84
C LYS A 104 -6.66 2.44 4.63
N LEU A 105 -5.44 2.94 4.64
CA LEU A 105 -4.34 2.34 5.40
C LEU A 105 -4.61 2.40 6.91
N ASN A 106 -5.07 3.53 7.41
CA ASN A 106 -5.41 3.69 8.83
C ASN A 106 -6.60 2.81 9.25
N GLU A 107 -7.61 2.69 8.41
CA GLU A 107 -8.74 1.79 8.64
C GLU A 107 -8.31 0.33 8.69
N SER A 108 -7.42 -0.08 7.78
CA SER A 108 -6.86 -1.43 7.76
C SER A 108 -6.08 -1.75 9.03
N VAL A 109 -5.24 -0.83 9.47
CA VAL A 109 -4.47 -0.97 10.72
C VAL A 109 -5.40 -1.04 11.93
N ALA A 110 -6.43 -0.22 11.99
CA ALA A 110 -7.39 -0.20 13.09
C ALA A 110 -8.19 -1.51 13.19
N LYS A 111 -8.54 -2.13 12.06
CA LYS A 111 -9.32 -3.38 12.01
C LYS A 111 -8.51 -4.62 12.39
N THR A 112 -7.25 -4.66 11.98
CA THR A 112 -6.39 -5.85 12.09
C THR A 112 -5.14 -5.63 12.94
N GLY A 113 -5.07 -4.50 13.64
CA GLY A 113 -3.92 -4.13 14.44
C GLY A 113 -3.53 -5.19 15.46
N ARG A 114 -2.23 -5.47 15.57
CA ARG A 114 -1.70 -6.36 16.60
C ARG A 114 -1.80 -5.69 17.96
N ILE A 115 -2.06 -6.51 18.99
CA ILE A 115 -2.00 -6.08 20.39
C ILE A 115 -0.54 -5.72 20.74
N VAL A 116 0.44 -6.46 20.21
CA VAL A 116 1.86 -6.19 20.38
C VAL A 116 2.46 -5.75 19.04
N ARG A 117 2.94 -4.52 18.99
CA ARG A 117 3.63 -3.96 17.82
C ARG A 117 5.06 -4.49 17.77
N LEU A 118 5.47 -5.05 16.61
CA LEU A 118 6.88 -5.35 16.38
C LEU A 118 7.67 -4.04 16.16
N PRO A 119 8.94 -3.99 16.59
CA PRO A 119 9.79 -2.85 16.26
C PRO A 119 9.85 -2.62 14.74
N HIS A 120 9.68 -1.38 14.33
CA HIS A 120 9.68 -0.99 12.91
C HIS A 120 10.90 -1.51 12.14
N ASN A 121 12.06 -1.52 12.78
CA ASN A 121 13.31 -2.00 12.19
C ASN A 121 13.27 -3.49 11.81
N GLN A 122 12.65 -4.32 12.62
CA GLN A 122 12.55 -5.77 12.35
C GLN A 122 11.60 -6.05 11.20
N GLU A 123 10.44 -5.42 11.16
CA GLU A 123 9.51 -5.63 10.04
C GLU A 123 10.04 -5.05 8.74
N TYR A 124 10.71 -3.92 8.79
CA TYR A 124 11.35 -3.35 7.61
C TYR A 124 12.47 -4.24 7.08
N ALA A 125 13.27 -4.84 7.96
CA ALA A 125 14.30 -5.80 7.60
C ALA A 125 13.72 -7.05 6.95
N ILE A 126 12.63 -7.59 7.49
CA ILE A 126 11.89 -8.73 6.92
C ILE A 126 11.34 -8.38 5.53
N TYR A 127 10.72 -7.23 5.40
CA TYR A 127 10.20 -6.72 4.13
C TYR A 127 11.31 -6.59 3.08
N LYS A 128 12.42 -5.96 3.44
CA LYS A 128 13.56 -5.75 2.54
C LYS A 128 14.22 -7.06 2.10
N ALA A 129 14.30 -8.03 3.00
CA ALA A 129 14.83 -9.34 2.69
C ALA A 129 13.90 -10.15 1.78
N LYS A 130 12.60 -10.13 2.01
CA LYS A 130 11.62 -10.73 1.10
C LYS A 130 11.70 -10.13 -0.30
N MET A 131 11.96 -8.84 -0.41
CA MET A 131 12.16 -8.16 -1.69
C MET A 131 13.40 -8.65 -2.43
N LYS A 132 14.45 -9.04 -1.71
CA LYS A 132 15.68 -9.59 -2.28
C LYS A 132 15.62 -11.09 -2.51
N GLY A 133 14.53 -11.76 -2.09
CA GLY A 133 14.40 -13.22 -2.16
C GLY A 133 15.25 -13.95 -1.12
N GLU A 134 15.64 -13.29 -0.06
CA GLU A 134 16.37 -13.89 1.06
C GLU A 134 15.38 -14.47 2.08
N ASP A 135 15.62 -15.70 2.52
CA ASP A 135 14.86 -16.30 3.61
C ASP A 135 15.30 -15.71 4.95
N ILE A 136 14.38 -15.04 5.62
CA ILE A 136 14.61 -14.58 6.99
C ILE A 136 13.70 -15.33 7.94
N GLU A 137 14.28 -15.77 9.03
CA GLU A 137 13.55 -16.34 10.15
C GLU A 137 12.67 -15.26 10.77
N ILE A 138 11.36 -15.42 10.59
CA ILE A 138 10.38 -14.49 11.15
C ILE A 138 10.20 -14.80 12.64
N PRO A 139 10.40 -13.82 13.53
CA PRO A 139 10.13 -14.03 14.95
C PRO A 139 8.69 -14.53 15.14
N ARG A 140 8.53 -15.62 15.87
CA ARG A 140 7.20 -16.15 16.18
C ARG A 140 6.37 -15.09 16.89
N LYS A 141 5.09 -15.04 16.55
CA LYS A 141 4.15 -14.23 17.30
C LYS A 141 4.22 -14.66 18.78
N VAL A 142 4.50 -13.70 19.64
CA VAL A 142 4.38 -13.95 21.07
C VAL A 142 2.89 -14.02 21.38
N ASP A 143 2.44 -15.16 21.84
CA ASP A 143 1.07 -15.34 22.29
C ASP A 143 0.95 -14.63 23.65
N ILE A 144 0.07 -13.64 23.73
CA ILE A 144 -0.14 -12.86 24.96
C ILE A 144 -0.77 -13.72 26.06
N ASP A 145 -1.51 -14.76 25.66
CA ASP A 145 -2.12 -15.72 26.57
C ASP A 145 -1.16 -16.83 26.99
N ALA A 146 0.06 -16.86 26.47
CA ALA A 146 1.06 -17.80 26.93
C ALA A 146 1.41 -17.50 28.41
N PRO A 147 1.33 -18.53 29.30
CA PRO A 147 1.69 -18.32 30.70
C PRO A 147 3.13 -17.82 30.77
N ILE A 148 3.34 -16.74 31.47
CA ILE A 148 4.67 -16.24 31.84
C ILE A 148 5.30 -17.37 32.62
N GLY A 149 6.36 -17.98 32.07
CA GLY A 149 7.08 -19.01 32.79
C GLY A 149 7.49 -18.46 34.16
N ASP A 150 6.99 -19.07 35.19
CA ASP A 150 7.47 -18.83 36.56
C ASP A 150 8.94 -19.24 36.57
N GLU A 151 9.82 -18.30 36.37
CA GLU A 151 11.20 -18.45 36.78
C GLU A 151 11.23 -18.21 38.30
N GLY A 152 11.00 -19.33 39.01
CA GLY A 152 11.27 -19.39 40.43
C GLY A 152 12.75 -19.45 40.75
#